data_ac3ba900e284cad01895d47e14002a4f
#
_entry.id   ac3ba900e284cad01895d47e14002a4f
#
_cell.length_a   1.000
_cell.length_b   1.000
_cell.length_c   1.000
_cell.angle_alpha   90.00
_cell.angle_beta   90.00
_cell.angle_gamma   90.00
#
_symmetry.space_group_name_H-M   'P 1'
#
loop_
_entity.id
_entity.type
_entity.pdbx_description
1 polymer ?
#
loop_
_entity_poly.entity_id
_entity_poly.type
_entity_poly.pdbx_seq_one_letter_code
_entity_poly.pdbx_strand_id
1 'polypeptide(L)'
;MSSGKIALGVFLVMASSIAMPSLARKKKAEVRQVQVDAQDTIPENVKKRFDYFFLEAARQQAAGKYSEAFDLLEHAKHINPKAAEVYYYQSMYLSQMKADSLALEYLKKATELSPDNQTYPERLAQYYIGSQQYEKAIDAYEGVYARNHNNTDALRILAQLYQQQKQYGKMLQTINRLEVEEGESEQLTLSKMRVYELMNDKKSAYNELKSLTEKHPLDMMYKTMLGNWLMQNSRPKEAYKLFADVLKEEPDNAYAEASLYDYYNATKQEEQARKMLDQILMGKNTDVDTKIVMVRSFIQNNEAHGGDSTQVLSLFDKVLNVPTPASELAELRAAYMSLKKMPQDSVDAAFQKVLDIAPDNASARLQLIQSLWNKKDYQAVIKMADQAQEYNPDEMVFYYFGGMAQYQEENEDVTLETFRKALAQVNEKSSPELVSDLYMMMGDILNKKGLQKEAFAAYDSCLQWKSDNVIAMNNYAYYLSLRSQDLQKAEQMSYKTIKAEPKNGTYLDTYAWILFMEERYHEAKIYIDQAINNLDSTQNNNTVIEHAGDIYAMNGLTEQALKYWKQSYDAGNKSDMLELKLREKRYISEESLKKKTQPAVNKSKAVLRNKKKNGKKK
;
A
#
# COMPACT_ATOMS: atom_id res chain seq x y z
N MET A 1 22.31 32.12 -18.03
CA MET A 1 22.61 32.79 -16.75
C MET A 1 21.46 32.59 -15.83
N SER A 2 21.52 31.59 -15.01
CA SER A 2 20.67 31.40 -13.83
C SER A 2 21.31 30.29 -13.01
N SER A 3 21.94 30.67 -11.91
CA SER A 3 22.68 29.77 -11.03
C SER A 3 21.70 28.92 -10.24
N GLY A 4 21.49 27.68 -10.65
CA GLY A 4 20.78 26.67 -9.89
C GLY A 4 21.66 26.23 -8.71
N LYS A 5 21.29 26.62 -7.51
CA LYS A 5 21.87 26.10 -6.27
C LYS A 5 21.46 24.63 -6.14
N ILE A 6 22.37 23.74 -6.43
CA ILE A 6 22.25 22.32 -6.10
C ILE A 6 22.49 22.20 -4.60
N ALA A 7 21.43 22.02 -3.84
CA ALA A 7 21.51 21.65 -2.44
C ALA A 7 21.89 20.16 -2.37
N LEU A 8 23.15 19.87 -2.06
CA LEU A 8 23.57 18.54 -1.63
C LEU A 8 22.94 18.28 -0.25
N GLY A 9 21.78 17.67 -0.25
CA GLY A 9 21.10 17.21 0.94
C GLY A 9 21.32 15.73 1.16
N VAL A 10 22.50 15.34 1.63
CA VAL A 10 22.60 14.08 2.39
C VAL A 10 22.29 14.44 3.86
N PHE A 11 21.03 14.78 4.11
CA PHE A 11 20.47 14.64 5.44
C PHE A 11 19.67 13.33 5.42
N LEU A 12 20.17 12.35 6.14
CA LEU A 12 19.35 11.28 6.66
C LEU A 12 18.10 11.94 7.25
N VAL A 13 16.99 11.88 6.52
CA VAL A 13 15.67 12.09 7.11
C VAL A 13 15.45 10.85 7.96
N MET A 14 16.00 10.89 9.19
CA MET A 14 15.35 10.17 10.25
C MET A 14 13.96 10.80 10.38
N ALA A 15 13.01 10.29 9.62
CA ALA A 15 11.63 10.31 10.02
C ALA A 15 11.59 9.46 11.29
N SER A 16 11.95 10.11 12.42
CA SER A 16 11.56 9.58 13.71
C SER A 16 10.03 9.64 13.73
N SER A 17 9.41 8.57 13.24
CA SER A 17 8.14 8.13 13.80
C SER A 17 8.39 8.06 15.30
N ILE A 18 7.99 9.12 16.00
CA ILE A 18 7.90 9.10 17.46
C ILE A 18 6.82 8.04 17.73
N ALA A 19 7.28 6.80 17.91
CA ALA A 19 6.47 5.77 18.54
C ALA A 19 6.09 6.35 19.91
N MET A 20 4.80 6.54 20.13
CA MET A 20 4.29 6.88 21.46
C MET A 20 4.82 5.83 22.43
N PRO A 21 5.54 6.20 23.46
CA PRO A 21 5.93 5.23 24.47
C PRO A 21 4.65 4.73 25.13
N SER A 22 4.46 3.43 25.09
CA SER A 22 3.43 2.74 25.86
C SER A 22 3.55 3.13 27.33
N LEU A 23 2.49 3.69 27.88
CA LEU A 23 2.30 3.97 29.28
C LEU A 23 2.38 2.68 30.11
N ALA A 24 3.57 2.33 30.57
CA ALA A 24 3.78 1.32 31.59
C ALA A 24 4.98 1.68 32.47
N ARG A 25 4.83 2.67 33.32
CA ARG A 25 5.59 2.76 34.55
C ARG A 25 4.68 3.22 35.69
N LYS A 26 4.23 2.23 36.48
CA LYS A 26 3.61 2.47 37.78
C LYS A 26 4.65 3.14 38.70
N LYS A 27 4.57 4.46 38.88
CA LYS A 27 5.05 5.12 40.07
C LYS A 27 3.88 5.22 41.04
N LYS A 28 4.07 4.70 42.27
CA LYS A 28 3.16 4.93 43.40
C LYS A 28 3.03 6.45 43.57
N ALA A 29 1.85 6.98 43.27
CA ALA A 29 1.48 8.33 43.64
C ALA A 29 1.14 8.34 45.12
N GLU A 30 1.87 9.11 45.92
CA GLU A 30 1.42 9.53 47.24
C GLU A 30 0.15 10.36 47.07
N VAL A 31 -0.93 9.88 47.67
CA VAL A 31 -2.19 10.59 47.74
C VAL A 31 -2.01 11.78 48.67
N ARG A 32 -1.70 12.97 48.13
CA ARG A 32 -1.91 14.22 48.83
C ARG A 32 -3.42 14.42 49.00
N GLN A 33 -3.87 14.39 50.24
CA GLN A 33 -5.21 14.87 50.61
C GLN A 33 -5.33 16.34 50.23
N VAL A 34 -6.04 16.63 49.16
CA VAL A 34 -6.47 17.99 48.84
C VAL A 34 -7.54 18.36 49.86
N GLN A 35 -7.32 19.40 50.67
CA GLN A 35 -8.35 20.04 51.45
C GLN A 35 -9.37 20.62 50.47
N VAL A 36 -10.54 20.01 50.38
CA VAL A 36 -11.68 20.52 49.62
C VAL A 36 -12.31 21.65 50.46
N ASP A 37 -12.28 22.86 49.92
CA ASP A 37 -12.99 23.99 50.51
C ASP A 37 -14.46 23.64 50.69
N ALA A 38 -14.97 23.83 51.92
CA ALA A 38 -16.30 23.35 52.37
C ALA A 38 -17.50 24.09 51.76
N GLN A 39 -17.32 24.95 50.74
CA GLN A 39 -18.39 25.76 50.15
C GLN A 39 -19.05 25.22 48.87
N ASP A 40 -18.59 24.14 48.28
CA ASP A 40 -19.15 23.58 47.01
C ASP A 40 -19.55 22.10 47.11
N THR A 41 -19.90 21.60 48.32
CA THR A 41 -20.35 20.20 48.47
C THR A 41 -21.81 20.07 48.03
N ILE A 42 -22.01 19.41 46.88
CA ILE A 42 -23.33 18.99 46.44
C ILE A 42 -23.94 18.08 47.52
N PRO A 43 -25.25 18.22 47.86
CA PRO A 43 -25.93 17.31 48.81
C PRO A 43 -25.70 15.86 48.42
N GLU A 44 -25.44 14.98 49.40
CA GLU A 44 -25.05 13.61 49.16
C GLU A 44 -26.04 12.82 48.29
N ASN A 45 -27.35 13.08 48.47
CA ASN A 45 -28.40 12.49 47.64
C ASN A 45 -28.33 12.94 46.16
N VAL A 46 -27.93 14.19 45.92
CA VAL A 46 -27.73 14.72 44.53
C VAL A 46 -26.46 14.10 43.93
N LYS A 47 -25.41 14.00 44.75
CA LYS A 47 -24.16 13.33 44.32
C LYS A 47 -24.39 11.86 43.94
N LYS A 48 -25.12 11.10 44.75
CA LYS A 48 -25.45 9.69 44.45
C LYS A 48 -26.23 9.54 43.14
N ARG A 49 -27.16 10.48 42.85
CA ARG A 49 -27.90 10.49 41.59
C ARG A 49 -26.98 10.83 40.41
N PHE A 50 -26.13 11.83 40.57
CA PHE A 50 -25.15 12.20 39.55
C PHE A 50 -24.24 11.01 39.23
N ASP A 51 -23.61 10.43 40.26
CA ASP A 51 -22.69 9.28 40.11
C ASP A 51 -23.37 8.09 39.40
N TYR A 52 -24.65 7.82 39.70
CA TYR A 52 -25.40 6.78 39.01
C TYR A 52 -25.49 7.02 37.51
N PHE A 53 -25.93 8.21 37.06
CA PHE A 53 -26.08 8.50 35.65
C PHE A 53 -24.73 8.60 34.94
N PHE A 54 -23.72 9.13 35.60
CA PHE A 54 -22.38 9.23 35.04
C PHE A 54 -21.70 7.86 34.84
N LEU A 55 -21.78 7.01 35.85
CA LEU A 55 -21.24 5.64 35.77
C LEU A 55 -22.01 4.78 34.78
N GLU A 56 -23.34 4.93 34.72
CA GLU A 56 -24.13 4.22 33.73
C GLU A 56 -23.83 4.69 32.30
N ALA A 57 -23.57 5.97 32.10
CA ALA A 57 -23.08 6.49 30.80
C ALA A 57 -21.74 5.84 30.41
N ALA A 58 -20.81 5.74 31.34
CA ALA A 58 -19.53 5.06 31.09
C ALA A 58 -19.72 3.56 30.74
N ARG A 59 -20.69 2.89 31.39
CA ARG A 59 -21.04 1.49 31.11
C ARG A 59 -21.66 1.33 29.70
N GLN A 60 -22.56 2.22 29.30
CA GLN A 60 -23.16 2.21 27.97
C GLN A 60 -22.11 2.50 26.88
N GLN A 61 -21.19 3.40 27.15
CA GLN A 61 -20.04 3.67 26.26
C GLN A 61 -19.19 2.40 26.06
N ALA A 62 -18.84 1.72 27.13
CA ALA A 62 -18.06 0.49 27.06
C ALA A 62 -18.80 -0.64 26.30
N ALA A 63 -20.13 -0.60 26.27
CA ALA A 63 -20.98 -1.49 25.48
C ALA A 63 -21.18 -1.03 24.01
N GLY A 64 -20.54 0.08 23.58
CA GLY A 64 -20.68 0.64 22.24
C GLY A 64 -21.98 1.40 21.98
N LYS A 65 -22.79 1.66 23.01
CA LYS A 65 -24.08 2.35 22.92
C LYS A 65 -23.91 3.85 23.16
N TYR A 66 -23.40 4.53 22.15
CA TYR A 66 -22.98 5.94 22.27
C TYR A 66 -24.15 6.91 22.44
N SER A 67 -25.31 6.65 21.81
CA SER A 67 -26.48 7.51 21.94
C SER A 67 -27.02 7.48 23.37
N GLU A 68 -27.20 6.29 23.93
CA GLU A 68 -27.67 6.10 25.30
C GLU A 68 -26.70 6.70 26.32
N ALA A 69 -25.39 6.57 26.05
CA ALA A 69 -24.36 7.19 26.90
C ALA A 69 -24.45 8.72 26.88
N PHE A 70 -24.69 9.32 25.72
CA PHE A 70 -24.85 10.77 25.59
C PHE A 70 -26.08 11.29 26.34
N ASP A 71 -27.24 10.61 26.23
CA ASP A 71 -28.47 10.98 26.93
C ASP A 71 -28.30 10.90 28.45
N LEU A 72 -27.61 9.87 28.95
CA LEU A 72 -27.30 9.74 30.37
C LEU A 72 -26.35 10.84 30.87
N LEU A 73 -25.37 11.27 30.06
CA LEU A 73 -24.52 12.41 30.37
C LEU A 73 -25.33 13.72 30.38
N GLU A 74 -26.33 13.86 29.51
CA GLU A 74 -27.24 15.02 29.53
C GLU A 74 -28.03 15.07 30.83
N HIS A 75 -28.54 13.93 31.31
CA HIS A 75 -29.17 13.83 32.62
C HIS A 75 -28.21 14.16 33.78
N ALA A 76 -26.97 13.65 33.72
CA ALA A 76 -25.95 13.96 34.71
C ALA A 76 -25.64 15.48 34.74
N LYS A 77 -25.57 16.14 33.56
CA LYS A 77 -25.36 17.58 33.42
C LYS A 77 -26.48 18.39 34.08
N HIS A 78 -27.75 17.97 33.92
CA HIS A 78 -28.89 18.64 34.58
C HIS A 78 -28.84 18.50 36.10
N ILE A 79 -28.28 17.40 36.62
CA ILE A 79 -28.14 17.19 38.07
C ILE A 79 -26.98 18.02 38.63
N ASN A 80 -25.85 18.07 37.92
CA ASN A 80 -24.68 18.86 38.30
C ASN A 80 -24.13 19.64 37.08
N PRO A 81 -24.63 20.86 36.85
CA PRO A 81 -24.15 21.71 35.75
C PRO A 81 -22.69 22.19 35.89
N LYS A 82 -22.07 21.99 37.06
CA LYS A 82 -20.66 22.33 37.32
C LYS A 82 -19.68 21.12 37.14
N ALA A 83 -20.17 19.97 36.75
CA ALA A 83 -19.39 18.79 36.54
C ALA A 83 -18.58 18.88 35.22
N ALA A 84 -17.31 19.27 35.33
CA ALA A 84 -16.42 19.46 34.16
C ALA A 84 -16.27 18.19 33.32
N GLU A 85 -16.23 17.02 33.96
CA GLU A 85 -16.11 15.72 33.33
C GLU A 85 -17.26 15.41 32.38
N VAL A 86 -18.47 15.86 32.66
CA VAL A 86 -19.63 15.63 31.79
C VAL A 86 -19.46 16.38 30.48
N TYR A 87 -19.09 17.66 30.54
CA TYR A 87 -18.81 18.47 29.34
C TYR A 87 -17.66 17.89 28.53
N TYR A 88 -16.62 17.38 29.20
CA TYR A 88 -15.50 16.75 28.53
C TYR A 88 -15.91 15.50 27.74
N TYR A 89 -16.64 14.56 28.37
CA TYR A 89 -17.10 13.36 27.67
C TYR A 89 -18.09 13.68 26.57
N GLN A 90 -19.04 14.61 26.80
CA GLN A 90 -19.96 15.05 25.76
C GLN A 90 -19.23 15.70 24.57
N SER A 91 -18.17 16.47 24.82
CA SER A 91 -17.35 17.03 23.73
C SER A 91 -16.73 15.98 22.82
N MET A 92 -16.32 14.83 23.38
CA MET A 92 -15.78 13.71 22.60
C MET A 92 -16.83 13.11 21.66
N TYR A 93 -18.06 12.89 22.14
CA TYR A 93 -19.15 12.38 21.30
C TYR A 93 -19.55 13.37 20.21
N LEU A 94 -19.65 14.65 20.55
CA LEU A 94 -19.98 15.71 19.60
C LEU A 94 -18.92 15.80 18.48
N SER A 95 -17.65 15.61 18.81
CA SER A 95 -16.57 15.57 17.81
C SER A 95 -16.73 14.35 16.87
N GLN A 96 -17.06 13.17 17.40
CA GLN A 96 -17.35 11.99 16.57
C GLN A 96 -18.56 12.19 15.64
N MET A 97 -19.57 12.93 16.11
CA MET A 97 -20.75 13.30 15.32
C MET A 97 -20.49 14.46 14.34
N LYS A 98 -19.25 14.95 14.24
CA LYS A 98 -18.84 16.10 13.41
C LYS A 98 -19.57 17.40 13.78
N ALA A 99 -20.04 17.52 15.02
CA ALA A 99 -20.62 18.74 15.59
C ALA A 99 -19.53 19.61 16.23
N ASP A 100 -18.51 19.96 15.44
CA ASP A 100 -17.24 20.50 15.91
C ASP A 100 -17.37 21.81 16.72
N SER A 101 -18.30 22.69 16.34
CA SER A 101 -18.52 23.96 17.05
C SER A 101 -19.02 23.73 18.48
N LEU A 102 -19.96 22.80 18.67
CA LEU A 102 -20.52 22.46 19.97
C LEU A 102 -19.52 21.64 20.80
N ALA A 103 -18.77 20.74 20.17
CA ALA A 103 -17.68 20.01 20.81
C ALA A 103 -16.64 20.96 21.41
N LEU A 104 -16.25 21.99 20.66
CA LEU A 104 -15.32 23.03 21.13
C LEU A 104 -15.89 23.84 22.29
N GLU A 105 -17.16 24.22 22.22
CA GLU A 105 -17.83 24.94 23.30
C GLU A 105 -17.83 24.13 24.60
N TYR A 106 -18.18 22.86 24.53
CA TYR A 106 -18.22 21.95 25.66
C TYR A 106 -16.82 21.71 26.25
N LEU A 107 -15.81 21.56 25.38
CA LEU A 107 -14.44 21.37 25.83
C LEU A 107 -13.88 22.62 26.52
N LYS A 108 -14.22 23.83 26.03
CA LYS A 108 -13.91 25.09 26.72
C LYS A 108 -14.59 25.13 28.09
N LYS A 109 -15.87 24.73 28.15
CA LYS A 109 -16.60 24.72 29.40
C LYS A 109 -16.01 23.77 30.43
N ALA A 110 -15.58 22.59 30.02
CA ALA A 110 -14.84 21.64 30.86
C ALA A 110 -13.54 22.26 31.43
N THR A 111 -12.79 22.95 30.56
CA THR A 111 -11.54 23.62 30.94
C THR A 111 -11.79 24.80 31.91
N GLU A 112 -12.87 25.56 31.72
CA GLU A 112 -13.26 26.66 32.63
C GLU A 112 -13.68 26.15 34.01
N LEU A 113 -14.45 25.06 34.05
CA LEU A 113 -14.96 24.47 35.28
C LEU A 113 -13.91 23.75 36.12
N SER A 114 -12.89 23.22 35.48
CA SER A 114 -11.79 22.52 36.16
C SER A 114 -10.46 22.86 35.51
N PRO A 115 -9.94 24.08 35.71
CA PRO A 115 -8.70 24.55 35.09
C PRO A 115 -7.46 23.80 35.57
N ASP A 116 -7.51 23.19 36.75
CA ASP A 116 -6.39 22.42 37.35
C ASP A 116 -6.33 20.98 36.83
N ASN A 117 -7.37 20.51 36.16
CA ASN A 117 -7.34 19.23 35.46
C ASN A 117 -6.55 19.38 34.15
N GLN A 118 -5.35 18.83 34.12
CA GLN A 118 -4.43 18.97 32.99
C GLN A 118 -5.01 18.40 31.67
N THR A 119 -5.87 17.40 31.74
CA THR A 119 -6.43 16.72 30.55
C THR A 119 -7.27 17.65 29.68
N TYR A 120 -8.08 18.53 30.30
CA TYR A 120 -9.05 19.35 29.53
C TYR A 120 -8.36 20.44 28.72
N PRO A 121 -7.45 21.28 29.29
CA PRO A 121 -6.73 22.27 28.52
C PRO A 121 -5.80 21.65 27.48
N GLU A 122 -5.19 20.48 27.73
CA GLU A 122 -4.41 19.77 26.74
C GLU A 122 -5.27 19.30 25.55
N ARG A 123 -6.44 18.75 25.81
CA ARG A 123 -7.41 18.37 24.76
C ARG A 123 -7.90 19.56 23.97
N LEU A 124 -8.14 20.69 24.65
CA LEU A 124 -8.52 21.94 23.98
C LEU A 124 -7.39 22.42 23.04
N ALA A 125 -6.16 22.36 23.49
CA ALA A 125 -5.00 22.69 22.67
C ALA A 125 -4.85 21.74 21.46
N GLN A 126 -5.03 20.45 21.67
CA GLN A 126 -5.03 19.45 20.58
C GLN A 126 -6.15 19.71 19.56
N TYR A 127 -7.35 20.10 20.03
CA TYR A 127 -8.44 20.48 19.15
C TYR A 127 -8.06 21.68 18.27
N TYR A 128 -7.42 22.69 18.85
CA TYR A 128 -6.92 23.85 18.10
C TYR A 128 -5.86 23.47 17.05
N ILE A 129 -5.00 22.49 17.34
CA ILE A 129 -4.04 21.96 16.35
C ILE A 129 -4.80 21.29 15.19
N GLY A 130 -5.74 20.41 15.49
CA GLY A 130 -6.53 19.69 14.48
C GLY A 130 -7.34 20.63 13.58
N SER A 131 -7.83 21.76 14.14
CA SER A 131 -8.53 22.80 13.40
C SER A 131 -7.62 23.89 12.81
N GLN A 132 -6.28 23.69 12.82
CA GLN A 132 -5.26 24.61 12.32
C GLN A 132 -5.26 26.01 12.95
N GLN A 133 -5.82 26.15 14.15
CA GLN A 133 -5.84 27.39 14.93
C GLN A 133 -4.59 27.47 15.80
N TYR A 134 -3.41 27.50 15.17
CA TYR A 134 -2.12 27.32 15.86
C TYR A 134 -1.82 28.35 16.92
N GLU A 135 -2.23 29.61 16.76
CA GLU A 135 -2.03 30.64 17.79
C GLU A 135 -2.79 30.29 19.07
N LYS A 136 -4.05 29.86 18.96
CA LYS A 136 -4.84 29.43 20.12
C LYS A 136 -4.29 28.16 20.76
N ALA A 137 -3.74 27.26 19.96
CA ALA A 137 -3.05 26.07 20.46
C ALA A 137 -1.82 26.46 21.28
N ILE A 138 -1.03 27.42 20.80
CA ILE A 138 0.15 27.96 21.51
C ILE A 138 -0.30 28.57 22.85
N ASP A 139 -1.30 29.46 22.86
CA ASP A 139 -1.79 30.08 24.08
C ASP A 139 -2.30 29.04 25.10
N ALA A 140 -2.99 28.00 24.61
CA ALA A 140 -3.48 26.93 25.46
C ALA A 140 -2.32 26.11 26.07
N TYR A 141 -1.29 25.72 25.27
CA TYR A 141 -0.14 24.99 25.79
C TYR A 141 0.76 25.84 26.69
N GLU A 142 0.93 27.14 26.42
CA GLU A 142 1.58 28.04 27.37
C GLU A 142 0.83 28.09 28.72
N GLY A 143 -0.50 28.09 28.68
CA GLY A 143 -1.35 27.97 29.86
C GLY A 143 -1.19 26.63 30.61
N VAL A 144 -1.06 25.53 29.87
CA VAL A 144 -0.81 24.19 30.44
C VAL A 144 0.53 24.18 31.18
N TYR A 145 1.59 24.63 30.52
CA TYR A 145 2.92 24.68 31.13
C TYR A 145 3.01 25.65 32.32
N ALA A 146 2.37 26.83 32.23
CA ALA A 146 2.34 27.79 33.31
C ALA A 146 1.73 27.26 34.63
N ARG A 147 0.79 26.32 34.52
CA ARG A 147 0.18 25.66 35.69
C ARG A 147 0.96 24.46 36.20
N ASN A 148 1.70 23.80 35.32
CA ASN A 148 2.52 22.64 35.69
C ASN A 148 3.84 22.65 34.91
N HIS A 149 4.89 23.18 35.54
CA HIS A 149 6.24 23.27 34.97
C HIS A 149 6.89 21.88 34.76
N ASN A 150 6.40 20.84 35.46
CA ASN A 150 6.88 19.48 35.23
C ASN A 150 6.32 18.84 33.90
N ASN A 151 5.39 19.52 33.25
CA ASN A 151 4.84 19.07 31.96
C ASN A 151 5.74 19.55 30.82
N THR A 152 6.90 18.91 30.68
CA THR A 152 7.87 19.22 29.61
C THR A 152 7.38 18.83 28.23
N ASP A 153 6.41 17.92 28.12
CA ASP A 153 5.76 17.57 26.85
C ASP A 153 5.04 18.79 26.24
N ALA A 154 4.45 19.63 27.07
CA ALA A 154 3.86 20.88 26.59
C ALA A 154 4.89 21.80 25.91
N LEU A 155 6.11 21.89 26.45
CA LEU A 155 7.21 22.64 25.84
C LEU A 155 7.68 22.01 24.51
N ARG A 156 7.71 20.68 24.41
CA ARG A 156 8.07 20.00 23.15
C ARG A 156 7.05 20.31 22.04
N ILE A 157 5.77 20.28 22.37
CA ILE A 157 4.70 20.65 21.44
C ILE A 157 4.78 22.14 21.07
N LEU A 158 5.00 23.01 22.05
CA LEU A 158 5.21 24.45 21.80
C LEU A 158 6.38 24.71 20.84
N ALA A 159 7.50 24.01 21.01
CA ALA A 159 8.64 24.15 20.11
C ALA A 159 8.26 23.75 18.66
N GLN A 160 7.48 22.67 18.47
CA GLN A 160 6.98 22.25 17.16
C GLN A 160 6.01 23.29 16.56
N LEU A 161 5.08 23.82 17.36
CA LEU A 161 4.14 24.83 16.92
C LEU A 161 4.86 26.13 16.50
N TYR A 162 5.84 26.58 17.28
CA TYR A 162 6.66 27.74 16.94
C TYR A 162 7.49 27.50 15.68
N GLN A 163 8.01 26.28 15.47
CA GLN A 163 8.68 25.91 14.23
C GLN A 163 7.75 26.01 13.03
N GLN A 164 6.53 25.46 13.15
CA GLN A 164 5.53 25.50 12.08
C GLN A 164 5.09 26.92 11.75
N GLN A 165 5.01 27.79 12.75
CA GLN A 165 4.70 29.20 12.57
C GLN A 165 5.94 30.06 12.22
N LYS A 166 7.10 29.44 12.03
CA LYS A 166 8.40 30.09 11.74
C LYS A 166 8.80 31.14 12.79
N GLN A 167 8.30 30.99 14.02
CA GLN A 167 8.64 31.86 15.17
C GLN A 167 9.90 31.33 15.88
N TYR A 168 11.01 31.28 15.15
CA TYR A 168 12.24 30.62 15.58
C TYR A 168 12.83 31.18 16.89
N GLY A 169 12.68 32.50 17.14
CA GLY A 169 13.11 33.11 18.41
C GLY A 169 12.35 32.54 19.61
N LYS A 170 11.02 32.34 19.49
CA LYS A 170 10.24 31.74 20.56
C LYS A 170 10.52 30.22 20.66
N MET A 171 10.76 29.54 19.54
CA MET A 171 11.20 28.16 19.55
C MET A 171 12.49 27.99 20.37
N LEU A 172 13.48 28.86 20.16
CA LEU A 172 14.73 28.84 20.91
C LEU A 172 14.51 29.07 22.42
N GLN A 173 13.67 30.06 22.77
CA GLN A 173 13.31 30.32 24.18
C GLN A 173 12.65 29.08 24.81
N THR A 174 11.78 28.37 24.05
CA THR A 174 11.12 27.17 24.54
C THR A 174 12.11 26.02 24.73
N ILE A 175 13.09 25.86 23.85
CA ILE A 175 14.17 24.87 24.02
C ILE A 175 15.02 25.19 25.23
N ASN A 176 15.32 26.48 25.48
CA ASN A 176 16.04 26.90 26.69
C ASN A 176 15.22 26.61 27.96
N ARG A 177 13.89 26.75 27.93
CA ARG A 177 13.03 26.33 29.06
C ARG A 177 13.11 24.83 29.29
N LEU A 178 13.09 24.01 28.21
CA LEU A 178 13.30 22.55 28.31
C LEU A 178 14.64 22.22 28.96
N GLU A 179 15.69 22.92 28.58
CA GLU A 179 17.03 22.69 29.12
C GLU A 179 17.10 23.05 30.63
N VAL A 180 16.33 24.04 31.09
CA VAL A 180 16.23 24.38 32.52
C VAL A 180 15.53 23.29 33.31
N GLU A 181 14.46 22.67 32.74
CA GLU A 181 13.66 21.68 33.43
C GLU A 181 14.30 20.27 33.39
N GLU A 182 14.90 19.89 32.25
CA GLU A 182 15.42 18.54 32.02
C GLU A 182 16.93 18.42 32.16
N GLY A 183 17.62 19.56 32.21
CA GLY A 183 19.06 19.62 32.12
C GLY A 183 19.60 19.71 30.70
N GLU A 184 20.87 19.98 30.57
CA GLU A 184 21.55 19.96 29.28
C GLU A 184 21.54 18.53 28.69
N SER A 185 21.26 18.44 27.41
CA SER A 185 21.37 17.18 26.65
C SER A 185 21.88 17.45 25.23
N GLU A 186 22.50 16.44 24.65
CA GLU A 186 22.93 16.45 23.25
C GLU A 186 21.79 16.81 22.30
N GLN A 187 20.63 16.22 22.52
CA GLN A 187 19.45 16.45 21.70
C GLN A 187 18.99 17.90 21.75
N LEU A 188 19.03 18.55 22.92
CA LEU A 188 18.67 19.96 23.07
C LEU A 188 19.71 20.88 22.43
N THR A 189 21.00 20.56 22.57
CA THR A 189 22.10 21.31 21.93
C THR A 189 21.98 21.25 20.39
N LEU A 190 21.76 20.07 19.82
CA LEU A 190 21.53 19.91 18.39
C LEU A 190 20.24 20.63 17.91
N SER A 191 19.20 20.62 18.74
CA SER A 191 17.96 21.36 18.45
C SER A 191 18.21 22.86 18.42
N LYS A 192 18.98 23.41 19.38
CA LYS A 192 19.38 24.84 19.39
C LYS A 192 20.21 25.19 18.16
N MET A 193 21.18 24.35 17.81
CA MET A 193 22.01 24.52 16.61
C MET A 193 21.12 24.64 15.36
N ARG A 194 20.17 23.71 15.20
CA ARG A 194 19.22 23.74 14.07
C ARG A 194 18.36 25.02 14.06
N VAL A 195 17.91 25.49 15.21
CA VAL A 195 17.13 26.74 15.29
C VAL A 195 17.97 27.92 14.87
N TYR A 196 19.24 27.99 15.29
CA TYR A 196 20.16 29.04 14.87
C TYR A 196 20.40 29.02 13.35
N GLU A 197 20.48 27.84 12.75
CA GLU A 197 20.56 27.72 11.30
C GLU A 197 19.30 28.27 10.61
N LEU A 198 18.11 27.93 11.11
CA LEU A 198 16.85 28.47 10.60
C LEU A 198 16.74 29.98 10.72
N MET A 199 17.41 30.57 11.75
CA MET A 199 17.55 32.01 11.95
C MET A 199 18.69 32.62 11.12
N ASN A 200 19.45 31.82 10.38
CA ASN A 200 20.68 32.20 9.68
C ASN A 200 21.77 32.78 10.61
N ASP A 201 21.71 32.41 11.89
CA ASP A 201 22.76 32.76 12.86
C ASP A 201 23.84 31.67 12.89
N LYS A 202 24.71 31.71 11.88
CA LYS A 202 25.80 30.75 11.72
C LYS A 202 26.80 30.76 12.87
N LYS A 203 26.96 31.91 13.54
CA LYS A 203 27.91 32.02 14.65
C LYS A 203 27.42 31.22 15.86
N SER A 204 26.16 31.41 16.23
CA SER A 204 25.57 30.68 17.37
C SER A 204 25.45 29.20 17.07
N ALA A 205 25.05 28.80 15.84
CA ALA A 205 25.03 27.40 15.42
C ALA A 205 26.41 26.73 15.54
N TYR A 206 27.46 27.40 15.08
CA TYR A 206 28.83 26.93 15.22
C TYR A 206 29.23 26.74 16.71
N ASN A 207 28.90 27.72 17.57
CA ASN A 207 29.24 27.67 18.98
C ASN A 207 28.53 26.50 19.70
N GLU A 208 27.27 26.24 19.41
CA GLU A 208 26.55 25.08 19.98
C GLU A 208 27.24 23.77 19.59
N LEU A 209 27.53 23.58 18.32
CA LEU A 209 28.16 22.35 17.84
C LEU A 209 29.61 22.21 18.35
N LYS A 210 30.34 23.32 18.44
CA LYS A 210 31.69 23.36 19.04
C LYS A 210 31.65 23.02 20.54
N SER A 211 30.69 23.57 21.27
CA SER A 211 30.49 23.25 22.70
C SER A 211 30.23 21.75 22.89
N LEU A 212 29.48 21.13 21.99
CA LEU A 212 29.23 19.68 22.02
C LEU A 212 30.52 18.88 21.87
N THR A 213 31.41 19.27 20.92
CA THR A 213 32.70 18.60 20.75
C THR A 213 33.63 18.80 21.94
N GLU A 214 33.57 19.94 22.62
CA GLU A 214 34.37 20.26 23.79
C GLU A 214 33.90 19.51 25.06
N LYS A 215 32.59 19.31 25.19
CA LYS A 215 31.98 18.54 26.29
C LYS A 215 32.17 17.03 26.14
N HIS A 216 32.22 16.56 24.89
CA HIS A 216 32.37 15.14 24.54
C HIS A 216 33.62 14.90 23.68
N PRO A 217 34.85 15.14 24.21
CA PRO A 217 36.07 15.11 23.39
C PRO A 217 36.45 13.74 22.83
N LEU A 218 35.90 12.66 23.41
CA LEU A 218 36.12 11.27 22.98
C LEU A 218 35.09 10.80 21.95
N ASP A 219 34.03 11.55 21.74
CA ASP A 219 33.03 11.22 20.74
C ASP A 219 33.40 11.84 19.38
N MET A 220 33.94 10.99 18.51
CA MET A 220 34.42 11.40 17.19
C MET A 220 33.27 11.81 16.26
N MET A 221 32.03 11.39 16.56
CA MET A 221 30.86 11.77 15.80
C MET A 221 30.64 13.29 15.81
N TYR A 222 30.74 13.94 16.97
CA TYR A 222 30.56 15.40 17.05
C TYR A 222 31.65 16.18 16.33
N LYS A 223 32.92 15.70 16.38
CA LYS A 223 34.01 16.31 15.60
C LYS A 223 33.72 16.20 14.08
N THR A 224 33.22 15.04 13.63
CA THR A 224 32.85 14.81 12.23
C THR A 224 31.66 15.69 11.83
N MET A 225 30.65 15.82 12.71
CA MET A 225 29.50 16.71 12.49
C MET A 225 29.94 18.17 12.37
N LEU A 226 30.84 18.64 13.22
CA LEU A 226 31.40 19.99 13.14
C LEU A 226 32.17 20.19 11.83
N GLY A 227 32.95 19.21 11.41
CA GLY A 227 33.61 19.19 10.10
C GLY A 227 32.65 19.32 8.94
N ASN A 228 31.58 18.54 8.94
CA ASN A 228 30.55 18.59 7.91
C ASN A 228 29.82 19.94 7.90
N TRP A 229 29.51 20.48 9.06
CA TRP A 229 28.94 21.82 9.17
C TRP A 229 29.87 22.90 8.59
N LEU A 230 31.19 22.80 8.85
CA LEU A 230 32.22 23.71 8.29
C LEU A 230 32.29 23.57 6.75
N MET A 231 32.18 22.37 6.20
CA MET A 231 32.09 22.15 4.75
C MET A 231 30.92 22.91 4.13
N GLN A 232 29.73 22.75 4.71
CA GLN A 232 28.50 23.41 4.23
C GLN A 232 28.59 24.95 4.34
N ASN A 233 29.39 25.46 5.30
CA ASN A 233 29.60 26.88 5.51
C ASN A 233 30.87 27.45 4.86
N SER A 234 31.37 26.78 3.80
CA SER A 234 32.52 27.24 3.00
C SER A 234 33.84 27.41 3.78
N ARG A 235 34.04 26.55 4.77
CA ARG A 235 35.28 26.50 5.59
C ARG A 235 36.00 25.14 5.44
N PRO A 236 36.32 24.70 4.21
CA PRO A 236 36.82 23.35 3.96
C PRO A 236 38.18 23.05 4.63
N LYS A 237 39.05 24.03 4.74
CA LYS A 237 40.35 23.81 5.37
C LYS A 237 40.28 23.45 6.84
N GLU A 238 39.29 23.99 7.54
CA GLU A 238 39.07 23.70 8.97
C GLU A 238 38.36 22.34 9.11
N ALA A 239 37.43 22.04 8.23
CA ALA A 239 36.77 20.73 8.15
C ALA A 239 37.78 19.60 7.96
N TYR A 240 38.71 19.77 7.03
CA TYR A 240 39.77 18.78 6.77
C TYR A 240 40.60 18.46 8.01
N LYS A 241 40.96 19.47 8.81
CA LYS A 241 41.71 19.23 10.04
C LYS A 241 40.95 18.35 11.02
N LEU A 242 39.64 18.61 11.19
CA LEU A 242 38.82 17.83 12.09
C LEU A 242 38.70 16.36 11.60
N PHE A 243 38.46 16.15 10.29
CA PHE A 243 38.40 14.80 9.74
C PHE A 243 39.73 14.05 9.89
N ALA A 244 40.84 14.74 9.62
CA ALA A 244 42.17 14.17 9.79
C ALA A 244 42.49 13.83 11.27
N ASP A 245 42.07 14.69 12.20
CA ASP A 245 42.20 14.42 13.64
C ASP A 245 41.35 13.23 14.08
N VAL A 246 40.13 13.09 13.56
CA VAL A 246 39.28 11.92 13.83
C VAL A 246 39.94 10.64 13.32
N LEU A 247 40.43 10.60 12.06
CA LEU A 247 41.07 9.42 11.50
C LEU A 247 42.44 9.11 12.10
N LYS A 248 43.07 10.07 12.79
CA LYS A 248 44.28 9.80 13.56
C LYS A 248 43.98 8.98 14.82
N GLU A 249 42.87 9.27 15.48
CA GLU A 249 42.41 8.57 16.69
C GLU A 249 41.67 7.27 16.34
N GLU A 250 40.83 7.31 15.31
CA GLU A 250 40.02 6.18 14.81
C GLU A 250 40.27 5.99 13.30
N PRO A 251 41.31 5.25 12.91
CA PRO A 251 41.68 5.11 11.49
C PRO A 251 40.59 4.51 10.59
N ASP A 252 39.68 3.72 11.15
CA ASP A 252 38.59 3.05 10.43
C ASP A 252 37.22 3.73 10.67
N ASN A 253 37.21 5.02 11.05
CA ASN A 253 35.96 5.74 11.28
C ASN A 253 35.26 6.03 9.95
N ALA A 254 34.26 5.23 9.60
CA ALA A 254 33.54 5.28 8.34
C ALA A 254 32.87 6.65 8.06
N TYR A 255 32.42 7.36 9.10
CA TYR A 255 31.81 8.67 8.94
C TYR A 255 32.84 9.74 8.56
N ALA A 256 34.02 9.70 9.16
CA ALA A 256 35.11 10.62 8.85
C ALA A 256 35.72 10.31 7.48
N GLU A 257 35.85 9.04 7.12
CA GLU A 257 36.27 8.62 5.77
C GLU A 257 35.29 9.13 4.69
N ALA A 258 33.97 8.94 4.88
CA ALA A 258 32.95 9.44 3.98
C ALA A 258 32.98 10.98 3.86
N SER A 259 33.17 11.66 4.99
CA SER A 259 33.30 13.14 5.02
C SER A 259 34.54 13.63 4.30
N LEU A 260 35.66 12.90 4.40
CA LEU A 260 36.87 13.20 3.62
C LEU A 260 36.70 12.95 2.12
N TYR A 261 35.98 11.89 1.74
CA TYR A 261 35.60 11.67 0.36
C TYR A 261 34.84 12.86 -0.22
N ASP A 262 33.82 13.34 0.52
CA ASP A 262 33.04 14.52 0.13
C ASP A 262 33.91 15.79 0.07
N TYR A 263 34.83 15.97 1.03
CA TYR A 263 35.79 17.06 1.00
C TYR A 263 36.66 17.04 -0.26
N TYR A 264 37.25 15.87 -0.62
CA TYR A 264 38.08 15.76 -1.81
C TYR A 264 37.31 16.02 -3.09
N ASN A 265 36.07 15.55 -3.19
CA ASN A 265 35.19 15.87 -4.32
C ASN A 265 34.88 17.37 -4.40
N ALA A 266 34.49 18.00 -3.29
CA ALA A 266 34.17 19.43 -3.25
C ALA A 266 35.36 20.33 -3.57
N THR A 267 36.57 19.86 -3.25
CA THR A 267 37.82 20.58 -3.53
C THR A 267 38.51 20.16 -4.82
N LYS A 268 37.84 19.32 -5.65
CA LYS A 268 38.33 18.82 -6.96
C LYS A 268 39.64 18.04 -6.88
N GLN A 269 39.85 17.29 -5.82
CA GLN A 269 40.99 16.42 -5.61
C GLN A 269 40.62 14.98 -5.99
N GLU A 270 40.41 14.74 -7.29
CA GLU A 270 39.81 13.49 -7.81
C GLU A 270 40.62 12.22 -7.44
N GLU A 271 41.96 12.31 -7.47
CA GLU A 271 42.81 11.15 -7.13
C GLU A 271 42.67 10.76 -5.65
N GLN A 272 42.63 11.77 -4.75
CA GLN A 272 42.44 11.54 -3.33
C GLN A 272 41.02 11.01 -3.03
N ALA A 273 40.00 11.59 -3.69
CA ALA A 273 38.62 11.09 -3.59
C ALA A 273 38.53 9.61 -4.00
N ARG A 274 39.17 9.23 -5.13
CA ARG A 274 39.17 7.86 -5.61
C ARG A 274 39.88 6.91 -4.63
N LYS A 275 41.04 7.30 -4.12
CA LYS A 275 41.77 6.49 -3.11
C LYS A 275 40.93 6.29 -1.84
N MET A 276 40.27 7.34 -1.37
CA MET A 276 39.40 7.26 -0.20
C MET A 276 38.19 6.33 -0.46
N LEU A 277 37.53 6.48 -1.61
CA LEU A 277 36.43 5.61 -1.98
C LEU A 277 36.86 4.13 -2.01
N ASP A 278 38.02 3.85 -2.62
CA ASP A 278 38.59 2.51 -2.66
C ASP A 278 38.86 1.96 -1.26
N GLN A 279 39.43 2.79 -0.37
CA GLN A 279 39.70 2.40 1.03
C GLN A 279 38.40 2.04 1.76
N ILE A 280 37.36 2.86 1.66
CA ILE A 280 36.06 2.61 2.28
C ILE A 280 35.42 1.33 1.74
N LEU A 281 35.37 1.19 0.41
CA LEU A 281 34.67 0.07 -0.23
C LEU A 281 35.37 -1.27 -0.02
N MET A 282 36.70 -1.28 0.10
CA MET A 282 37.50 -2.48 0.34
C MET A 282 37.79 -2.71 1.82
N GLY A 283 37.42 -1.77 2.69
CA GLY A 283 37.59 -1.88 4.13
C GLY A 283 36.84 -3.08 4.72
N LYS A 284 37.52 -3.88 5.53
CA LYS A 284 36.94 -5.07 6.18
C LYS A 284 35.94 -4.71 7.27
N ASN A 285 36.16 -3.57 7.93
CA ASN A 285 35.34 -3.09 9.04
C ASN A 285 34.23 -2.15 8.57
N THR A 286 34.21 -1.77 7.28
CA THR A 286 33.14 -0.93 6.72
C THR A 286 31.90 -1.80 6.51
N ASP A 287 30.80 -1.42 7.17
CA ASP A 287 29.52 -2.09 7.02
C ASP A 287 28.94 -1.93 5.61
N VAL A 288 28.00 -2.81 5.27
CA VAL A 288 27.40 -2.86 3.93
C VAL A 288 26.59 -1.60 3.63
N ASP A 289 25.90 -1.05 4.63
CA ASP A 289 25.08 0.16 4.46
C ASP A 289 25.95 1.36 4.10
N THR A 290 27.09 1.51 4.77
CA THR A 290 28.09 2.54 4.42
C THR A 290 28.60 2.35 2.99
N LYS A 291 28.94 1.12 2.59
CA LYS A 291 29.37 0.83 1.22
C LYS A 291 28.30 1.20 0.19
N ILE A 292 27.03 0.89 0.45
CA ILE A 292 25.90 1.25 -0.41
C ILE A 292 25.76 2.78 -0.54
N VAL A 293 25.85 3.49 0.58
CA VAL A 293 25.82 4.97 0.58
C VAL A 293 26.92 5.54 -0.27
N MET A 294 28.14 5.02 -0.13
CA MET A 294 29.30 5.49 -0.90
C MET A 294 29.17 5.20 -2.40
N VAL A 295 28.72 4.01 -2.77
CA VAL A 295 28.45 3.64 -4.18
C VAL A 295 27.37 4.55 -4.77
N ARG A 296 26.29 4.80 -4.04
CA ARG A 296 25.22 5.73 -4.47
C ARG A 296 25.74 7.15 -4.64
N SER A 297 26.55 7.66 -3.70
CA SER A 297 27.19 8.96 -3.81
C SER A 297 28.10 9.04 -5.05
N PHE A 298 28.89 8.00 -5.31
CA PHE A 298 29.72 7.92 -6.52
C PHE A 298 28.87 7.96 -7.79
N ILE A 299 27.78 7.17 -7.84
CA ILE A 299 26.86 7.17 -8.99
C ILE A 299 26.29 8.57 -9.21
N GLN A 300 25.79 9.21 -8.16
CA GLN A 300 25.20 10.54 -8.22
C GLN A 300 26.20 11.58 -8.76
N ASN A 301 27.44 11.52 -8.25
CA ASN A 301 28.50 12.42 -8.70
C ASN A 301 28.89 12.14 -10.17
N ASN A 302 29.00 10.88 -10.57
CA ASN A 302 29.26 10.48 -11.94
C ASN A 302 28.16 10.97 -12.89
N GLU A 303 26.88 10.80 -12.53
CA GLU A 303 25.75 11.28 -13.33
C GLU A 303 25.74 12.82 -13.48
N ALA A 304 26.13 13.54 -12.44
CA ALA A 304 26.26 15.00 -12.49
C ALA A 304 27.36 15.50 -13.44
N HIS A 305 28.35 14.63 -13.76
CA HIS A 305 29.51 14.95 -14.59
C HIS A 305 29.54 14.25 -15.96
N GLY A 306 28.41 13.77 -16.45
CA GLY A 306 28.27 13.20 -17.78
C GLY A 306 27.85 11.73 -17.84
N GLY A 307 27.75 11.06 -16.67
CA GLY A 307 27.11 9.76 -16.54
C GLY A 307 27.82 8.60 -17.24
N ASP A 308 29.16 8.49 -17.13
CA ASP A 308 29.93 7.37 -17.68
C ASP A 308 29.66 6.08 -16.93
N SER A 309 28.78 5.27 -17.49
CA SER A 309 28.40 3.98 -16.89
C SER A 309 29.56 2.98 -16.79
N THR A 310 30.60 3.12 -17.59
CA THR A 310 31.78 2.22 -17.55
C THR A 310 32.52 2.34 -16.21
N GLN A 311 32.65 3.57 -15.70
CA GLN A 311 33.28 3.82 -14.41
C GLN A 311 32.44 3.23 -13.26
N VAL A 312 31.13 3.38 -13.36
CA VAL A 312 30.21 2.83 -12.34
C VAL A 312 30.25 1.29 -12.34
N LEU A 313 30.21 0.67 -13.54
CA LEU A 313 30.29 -0.80 -13.63
C LEU A 313 31.64 -1.32 -13.15
N SER A 314 32.75 -0.64 -13.48
CA SER A 314 34.08 -1.00 -12.99
C SER A 314 34.18 -0.95 -11.48
N LEU A 315 33.50 0.03 -10.84
CA LEU A 315 33.42 0.10 -9.38
C LEU A 315 32.67 -1.10 -8.82
N PHE A 316 31.51 -1.44 -9.40
CA PHE A 316 30.73 -2.62 -8.98
C PHE A 316 31.53 -3.91 -9.17
N ASP A 317 32.21 -4.06 -10.30
CA ASP A 317 33.06 -5.25 -10.54
C ASP A 317 34.13 -5.39 -9.46
N LYS A 318 34.71 -4.28 -9.03
CA LYS A 318 35.72 -4.27 -7.97
C LYS A 318 35.15 -4.71 -6.61
N VAL A 319 34.02 -4.14 -6.20
CA VAL A 319 33.42 -4.41 -4.88
C VAL A 319 32.74 -5.78 -4.81
N LEU A 320 32.34 -6.35 -5.94
CA LEU A 320 31.75 -7.68 -6.02
C LEU A 320 32.76 -8.81 -6.26
N ASN A 321 34.00 -8.48 -6.63
CA ASN A 321 35.06 -9.46 -6.82
C ASN A 321 35.82 -9.75 -5.51
N VAL A 322 35.05 -10.05 -4.46
CA VAL A 322 35.57 -10.44 -3.13
C VAL A 322 35.01 -11.81 -2.76
N PRO A 323 35.67 -12.56 -1.83
CA PRO A 323 35.24 -13.92 -1.47
C PRO A 323 33.78 -14.00 -0.98
N THR A 324 33.30 -12.98 -0.27
CA THR A 324 31.94 -12.89 0.27
C THR A 324 31.35 -11.56 -0.13
N PRO A 325 30.86 -11.43 -1.37
CA PRO A 325 30.24 -10.19 -1.82
C PRO A 325 28.88 -9.98 -1.14
N ALA A 326 28.55 -8.72 -0.89
CA ALA A 326 27.24 -8.36 -0.36
C ALA A 326 26.17 -8.42 -1.45
N SER A 327 25.07 -9.10 -1.18
CA SER A 327 23.94 -9.24 -2.12
C SER A 327 23.32 -7.90 -2.46
N GLU A 328 23.27 -6.96 -1.50
CA GLU A 328 22.71 -5.62 -1.65
C GLU A 328 23.50 -4.78 -2.67
N LEU A 329 24.81 -4.95 -2.72
CA LEU A 329 25.65 -4.29 -3.74
C LEU A 329 25.44 -4.92 -5.13
N ALA A 330 25.25 -6.22 -5.21
CA ALA A 330 24.91 -6.89 -6.45
C ALA A 330 23.53 -6.47 -6.96
N GLU A 331 22.56 -6.34 -6.06
CA GLU A 331 21.23 -5.85 -6.36
C GLU A 331 21.26 -4.38 -6.84
N LEU A 332 22.05 -3.53 -6.18
CA LEU A 332 22.25 -2.14 -6.60
C LEU A 332 22.87 -2.06 -8.01
N ARG A 333 23.83 -2.95 -8.34
CA ARG A 333 24.38 -3.06 -9.70
C ARG A 333 23.31 -3.42 -10.72
N ALA A 334 22.52 -4.46 -10.45
CA ALA A 334 21.46 -4.90 -11.37
C ALA A 334 20.39 -3.82 -11.57
N ALA A 335 20.00 -3.15 -10.49
CA ALA A 335 19.07 -2.02 -10.54
C ALA A 335 19.62 -0.83 -11.35
N TYR A 336 20.91 -0.49 -11.18
CA TYR A 336 21.57 0.53 -11.97
C TYR A 336 21.57 0.19 -13.47
N MET A 337 21.93 -1.06 -13.83
CA MET A 337 21.93 -1.51 -15.21
C MET A 337 20.53 -1.47 -15.83
N SER A 338 19.51 -1.86 -15.09
CA SER A 338 18.10 -1.76 -15.50
C SER A 338 17.67 -0.31 -15.72
N LEU A 339 17.99 0.60 -14.79
CA LEU A 339 17.68 2.03 -14.89
C LEU A 339 18.33 2.66 -16.12
N LYS A 340 19.55 2.27 -16.43
CA LYS A 340 20.30 2.71 -17.63
C LYS A 340 19.82 2.05 -18.93
N LYS A 341 18.80 1.19 -18.85
CA LYS A 341 18.25 0.45 -19.99
C LYS A 341 19.32 -0.32 -20.77
N MET A 342 20.24 -0.94 -20.06
CA MET A 342 21.26 -1.81 -20.66
C MET A 342 20.62 -3.04 -21.31
N PRO A 343 21.34 -3.76 -22.19
CA PRO A 343 20.80 -4.97 -22.83
C PRO A 343 20.21 -5.92 -21.80
N GLN A 344 18.99 -6.40 -22.04
CA GLN A 344 18.22 -7.19 -21.08
C GLN A 344 18.99 -8.42 -20.59
N ASP A 345 19.69 -9.13 -21.49
CA ASP A 345 20.49 -10.31 -21.11
C ASP A 345 21.61 -9.97 -20.11
N SER A 346 22.16 -8.76 -20.20
CA SER A 346 23.17 -8.29 -19.23
C SER A 346 22.54 -7.95 -17.88
N VAL A 347 21.33 -7.39 -17.89
CA VAL A 347 20.54 -7.11 -16.68
C VAL A 347 20.13 -8.42 -16.01
N ASP A 348 19.66 -9.39 -16.79
CA ASP A 348 19.30 -10.73 -16.31
C ASP A 348 20.51 -11.44 -15.67
N ALA A 349 21.67 -11.38 -16.32
CA ALA A 349 22.92 -11.94 -15.74
C ALA A 349 23.31 -11.25 -14.41
N ALA A 350 23.05 -9.94 -14.30
CA ALA A 350 23.29 -9.23 -13.04
C ALA A 350 22.33 -9.66 -11.94
N PHE A 351 21.04 -9.84 -12.22
CA PHE A 351 20.08 -10.38 -11.25
C PHE A 351 20.35 -11.85 -10.92
N GLN A 352 20.81 -12.65 -11.89
CA GLN A 352 21.25 -14.02 -11.59
C GLN A 352 22.42 -14.02 -10.60
N LYS A 353 23.36 -13.08 -10.73
CA LYS A 353 24.47 -12.93 -9.77
C LYS A 353 23.97 -12.59 -8.35
N VAL A 354 22.87 -11.83 -8.22
CA VAL A 354 22.24 -11.63 -6.91
C VAL A 354 21.77 -12.96 -6.33
N LEU A 355 21.09 -13.79 -7.13
CA LEU A 355 20.61 -15.11 -6.67
C LEU A 355 21.74 -16.11 -6.39
N ASP A 356 22.89 -15.98 -7.06
CA ASP A 356 24.06 -16.80 -6.75
C ASP A 356 24.62 -16.48 -5.35
N ILE A 357 24.44 -15.23 -4.88
CA ILE A 357 24.92 -14.77 -3.56
C ILE A 357 23.83 -14.98 -2.51
N ALA A 358 22.59 -14.64 -2.82
CA ALA A 358 21.43 -14.72 -1.94
C ALA A 358 20.27 -15.42 -2.68
N PRO A 359 20.20 -16.75 -2.63
CA PRO A 359 19.17 -17.52 -3.34
C PRO A 359 17.73 -17.22 -2.89
N ASP A 360 17.55 -16.65 -1.71
CA ASP A 360 16.30 -16.21 -1.11
C ASP A 360 15.87 -14.78 -1.48
N ASN A 361 16.64 -14.09 -2.35
CA ASN A 361 16.26 -12.75 -2.79
C ASN A 361 15.05 -12.79 -3.73
N ALA A 362 13.87 -12.58 -3.16
CA ALA A 362 12.60 -12.60 -3.88
C ALA A 362 12.52 -11.52 -4.97
N SER A 363 13.10 -10.33 -4.73
CA SER A 363 13.08 -9.21 -5.69
C SER A 363 13.82 -9.55 -6.98
N ALA A 364 15.06 -10.04 -6.85
CA ALA A 364 15.87 -10.44 -8.00
C ALA A 364 15.21 -11.58 -8.80
N ARG A 365 14.64 -12.56 -8.10
CA ARG A 365 13.93 -13.68 -8.71
C ARG A 365 12.73 -13.23 -9.50
N LEU A 366 11.94 -12.29 -8.95
CA LEU A 366 10.78 -11.72 -9.63
C LEU A 366 11.16 -10.96 -10.90
N GLN A 367 12.28 -10.21 -10.89
CA GLN A 367 12.79 -9.52 -12.08
C GLN A 367 13.17 -10.52 -13.19
N LEU A 368 13.81 -11.63 -12.84
CA LEU A 368 14.14 -12.68 -13.80
C LEU A 368 12.89 -13.38 -14.35
N ILE A 369 11.92 -13.68 -13.48
CA ILE A 369 10.63 -14.26 -13.91
C ILE A 369 9.94 -13.33 -14.90
N GLN A 370 9.87 -12.03 -14.63
CA GLN A 370 9.26 -11.05 -15.55
C GLN A 370 10.00 -10.97 -16.89
N SER A 371 11.35 -11.03 -16.87
CA SER A 371 12.14 -11.07 -18.09
C SER A 371 11.86 -12.32 -18.93
N LEU A 372 11.85 -13.49 -18.29
CA LEU A 372 11.53 -14.78 -18.92
C LEU A 372 10.09 -14.80 -19.47
N TRP A 373 9.15 -14.24 -18.72
CA TRP A 373 7.75 -14.08 -19.16
C TRP A 373 7.64 -13.25 -20.45
N ASN A 374 8.35 -12.12 -20.50
CA ASN A 374 8.38 -11.25 -21.69
C ASN A 374 9.01 -11.95 -22.90
N LYS A 375 9.96 -12.85 -22.67
CA LYS A 375 10.58 -13.72 -23.69
C LYS A 375 9.67 -14.89 -24.07
N LYS A 376 8.54 -15.10 -23.38
CA LYS A 376 7.63 -16.24 -23.50
C LYS A 376 8.30 -17.60 -23.21
N ASP A 377 9.35 -17.60 -22.42
CA ASP A 377 10.04 -18.82 -21.98
C ASP A 377 9.35 -19.37 -20.72
N TYR A 378 8.15 -19.94 -20.92
CA TYR A 378 7.32 -20.41 -19.81
C TYR A 378 7.94 -21.57 -19.05
N GLN A 379 8.74 -22.42 -19.71
CA GLN A 379 9.46 -23.50 -19.04
C GLN A 379 10.49 -22.96 -18.05
N ALA A 380 11.24 -21.92 -18.43
CA ALA A 380 12.17 -21.26 -17.52
C ALA A 380 11.45 -20.52 -16.38
N VAL A 381 10.29 -19.92 -16.65
CA VAL A 381 9.44 -19.32 -15.60
C VAL A 381 9.02 -20.37 -14.58
N ILE A 382 8.51 -21.52 -15.02
CA ILE A 382 8.10 -22.61 -14.12
C ILE A 382 9.28 -23.04 -13.23
N LYS A 383 10.43 -23.33 -13.83
CA LYS A 383 11.62 -23.73 -13.08
C LYS A 383 12.04 -22.68 -12.05
N MET A 384 12.02 -21.40 -12.43
CA MET A 384 12.40 -20.29 -11.53
C MET A 384 11.39 -20.11 -10.40
N ALA A 385 10.11 -20.28 -10.69
CA ALA A 385 9.02 -20.21 -9.71
C ALA A 385 9.04 -21.40 -8.74
N ASP A 386 9.33 -22.61 -9.22
CA ASP A 386 9.46 -23.78 -8.35
C ASP A 386 10.62 -23.63 -7.36
N GLN A 387 11.77 -23.12 -7.84
CA GLN A 387 12.90 -22.77 -6.96
C GLN A 387 12.52 -21.68 -5.95
N ALA A 388 11.71 -20.71 -6.36
CA ALA A 388 11.23 -19.67 -5.45
C ALA A 388 10.41 -20.23 -4.29
N GLN A 389 9.59 -21.24 -4.54
CA GLN A 389 8.75 -21.86 -3.50
C GLN A 389 9.60 -22.57 -2.41
N GLU A 390 10.83 -22.99 -2.72
CA GLU A 390 11.76 -23.55 -1.73
C GLU A 390 12.34 -22.47 -0.81
N TYR A 391 12.69 -21.31 -1.37
CA TYR A 391 13.35 -20.23 -0.63
C TYR A 391 12.39 -19.22 -0.01
N ASN A 392 11.24 -18.99 -0.65
CA ASN A 392 10.25 -18.00 -0.28
C ASN A 392 8.83 -18.62 -0.33
N PRO A 393 8.53 -19.65 0.50
CA PRO A 393 7.28 -20.40 0.41
C PRO A 393 6.03 -19.55 0.68
N ASP A 394 6.17 -18.47 1.45
CA ASP A 394 5.06 -17.58 1.82
C ASP A 394 4.74 -16.52 0.74
N GLU A 395 5.59 -16.41 -0.31
CA GLU A 395 5.44 -15.42 -1.37
C GLU A 395 4.53 -15.93 -2.50
N MET A 396 3.25 -15.65 -2.39
CA MET A 396 2.20 -16.10 -3.32
C MET A 396 2.46 -15.74 -4.78
N VAL A 397 3.20 -14.65 -5.05
CA VAL A 397 3.50 -14.19 -6.41
C VAL A 397 4.25 -15.22 -7.24
N PHE A 398 5.07 -16.05 -6.62
CA PHE A 398 5.81 -17.11 -7.33
C PHE A 398 4.89 -18.26 -7.76
N TYR A 399 3.95 -18.64 -6.92
CA TYR A 399 2.91 -19.60 -7.29
C TYR A 399 2.02 -19.06 -8.41
N TYR A 400 1.70 -17.76 -8.37
CA TYR A 400 0.93 -17.11 -9.43
C TYR A 400 1.64 -17.20 -10.78
N PHE A 401 2.89 -16.75 -10.87
CA PHE A 401 3.65 -16.82 -12.13
C PHE A 401 3.90 -18.25 -12.59
N GLY A 402 4.25 -19.16 -11.67
CA GLY A 402 4.44 -20.57 -11.98
C GLY A 402 3.17 -21.21 -12.52
N GLY A 403 2.04 -21.00 -11.85
CA GLY A 403 0.75 -21.52 -12.31
C GLY A 403 0.29 -20.91 -13.65
N MET A 404 0.49 -19.60 -13.82
CA MET A 404 0.19 -18.95 -15.11
C MET A 404 1.05 -19.48 -16.25
N ALA A 405 2.34 -19.75 -16.00
CA ALA A 405 3.21 -20.33 -17.01
C ALA A 405 2.81 -21.78 -17.35
N GLN A 406 2.41 -22.57 -16.35
CA GLN A 406 1.85 -23.91 -16.55
C GLN A 406 0.56 -23.86 -17.37
N TYR A 407 -0.30 -22.85 -17.16
CA TYR A 407 -1.50 -22.64 -17.95
C TYR A 407 -1.19 -22.33 -19.42
N GLN A 408 -0.15 -21.52 -19.69
CA GLN A 408 0.31 -21.26 -21.06
C GLN A 408 0.84 -22.50 -21.76
N GLU A 409 1.38 -23.45 -20.99
CA GLU A 409 1.82 -24.78 -21.46
C GLU A 409 0.69 -25.82 -21.48
N GLU A 410 -0.55 -25.39 -21.36
CA GLU A 410 -1.77 -26.21 -21.36
C GLU A 410 -1.85 -27.27 -20.23
N ASN A 411 -1.11 -27.08 -19.14
CA ASN A 411 -1.07 -27.99 -17.99
C ASN A 411 -2.10 -27.60 -16.91
N GLU A 412 -3.38 -27.59 -17.26
CA GLU A 412 -4.47 -27.07 -16.40
C GLU A 412 -4.54 -27.72 -15.00
N ASP A 413 -4.32 -29.03 -14.89
CA ASP A 413 -4.39 -29.73 -13.61
C ASP A 413 -3.26 -29.29 -12.67
N VAL A 414 -2.04 -29.13 -13.20
CA VAL A 414 -0.89 -28.64 -12.44
C VAL A 414 -1.09 -27.19 -12.05
N THR A 415 -1.66 -26.38 -12.95
CA THR A 415 -2.04 -24.98 -12.64
C THR A 415 -2.98 -24.90 -11.44
N LEU A 416 -4.04 -25.71 -11.43
CA LEU A 416 -5.00 -25.75 -10.33
C LEU A 416 -4.35 -26.19 -9.01
N GLU A 417 -3.43 -27.16 -9.05
CA GLU A 417 -2.68 -27.60 -7.87
C GLU A 417 -1.79 -26.47 -7.33
N THR A 418 -1.06 -25.81 -8.22
CA THR A 418 -0.17 -24.68 -7.86
C THR A 418 -0.98 -23.53 -7.23
N PHE A 419 -2.13 -23.17 -7.80
CA PHE A 419 -2.98 -22.12 -7.23
C PHE A 419 -3.58 -22.52 -5.87
N ARG A 420 -3.92 -23.79 -5.66
CA ARG A 420 -4.36 -24.28 -4.34
C ARG A 420 -3.23 -24.17 -3.31
N LYS A 421 -1.98 -24.46 -3.69
CA LYS A 421 -0.81 -24.26 -2.82
C LYS A 421 -0.65 -22.78 -2.44
N ALA A 422 -0.80 -21.87 -3.42
CA ALA A 422 -0.78 -20.43 -3.17
C ALA A 422 -1.86 -20.01 -2.16
N LEU A 423 -3.09 -20.46 -2.38
CA LEU A 423 -4.23 -20.11 -1.52
C LEU A 423 -4.11 -20.69 -0.11
N ALA A 424 -3.36 -21.77 0.09
CA ALA A 424 -3.05 -22.30 1.41
C ALA A 424 -2.10 -21.39 2.23
N GLN A 425 -1.39 -20.45 1.59
CA GLN A 425 -0.51 -19.47 2.24
C GLN A 425 -1.22 -18.15 2.57
N VAL A 426 -2.52 -18.02 2.27
CA VAL A 426 -3.28 -16.79 2.51
C VAL A 426 -3.28 -16.44 4.00
N ASN A 427 -2.96 -15.19 4.31
CA ASN A 427 -2.94 -14.62 5.65
C ASN A 427 -3.38 -13.14 5.64
N GLU A 428 -3.39 -12.49 6.79
CA GLU A 428 -3.82 -11.09 6.93
C GLU A 428 -3.03 -10.06 6.10
N LYS A 429 -1.84 -10.42 5.64
CA LYS A 429 -0.97 -9.57 4.81
C LYS A 429 -1.11 -9.84 3.31
N SER A 430 -1.87 -10.85 2.94
CA SER A 430 -2.04 -11.23 1.53
C SER A 430 -2.76 -10.14 0.74
N SER A 431 -2.28 -9.86 -0.49
CA SER A 431 -2.93 -8.91 -1.39
C SER A 431 -4.32 -9.42 -1.80
N PRO A 432 -5.39 -8.68 -1.51
CA PRO A 432 -6.73 -9.06 -1.96
C PRO A 432 -6.83 -9.20 -3.47
N GLU A 433 -6.10 -8.39 -4.22
CA GLU A 433 -6.03 -8.44 -5.69
C GLU A 433 -5.48 -9.79 -6.16
N LEU A 434 -4.32 -10.18 -5.64
CA LEU A 434 -3.65 -11.42 -6.04
C LEU A 434 -4.51 -12.64 -5.70
N VAL A 435 -5.11 -12.66 -4.50
CA VAL A 435 -6.00 -13.77 -4.08
C VAL A 435 -7.25 -13.83 -4.97
N SER A 436 -7.83 -12.68 -5.28
CA SER A 436 -8.98 -12.58 -6.19
C SER A 436 -8.62 -13.10 -7.58
N ASP A 437 -7.47 -12.73 -8.12
CA ASP A 437 -7.02 -13.17 -9.44
C ASP A 437 -6.77 -14.69 -9.50
N LEU A 438 -6.17 -15.27 -8.45
CA LEU A 438 -6.00 -16.72 -8.34
C LEU A 438 -7.37 -17.45 -8.39
N TYR A 439 -8.35 -16.99 -7.62
CA TYR A 439 -9.69 -17.59 -7.63
C TYR A 439 -10.40 -17.39 -8.98
N MET A 440 -10.24 -16.24 -9.63
CA MET A 440 -10.79 -15.98 -10.96
C MET A 440 -10.24 -16.98 -11.99
N MET A 441 -8.91 -17.12 -12.04
CA MET A 441 -8.26 -18.07 -12.96
C MET A 441 -8.67 -19.51 -12.69
N MET A 442 -8.78 -19.91 -11.42
CA MET A 442 -9.30 -21.22 -11.07
C MET A 442 -10.74 -21.41 -11.56
N GLY A 443 -11.58 -20.37 -11.43
CA GLY A 443 -12.95 -20.38 -11.93
C GLY A 443 -13.01 -20.63 -13.45
N ASP A 444 -12.18 -19.92 -14.21
CA ASP A 444 -12.08 -20.10 -15.66
C ASP A 444 -11.65 -21.52 -16.05
N ILE A 445 -10.59 -22.05 -15.43
CA ILE A 445 -10.07 -23.39 -15.69
C ILE A 445 -11.09 -24.45 -15.31
N LEU A 446 -11.70 -24.35 -14.12
CA LEU A 446 -12.71 -25.31 -13.66
C LEU A 446 -13.94 -25.31 -14.55
N ASN A 447 -14.38 -24.14 -15.02
CA ASN A 447 -15.47 -24.03 -15.96
C ASN A 447 -15.13 -24.69 -17.32
N LYS A 448 -13.92 -24.46 -17.84
CA LYS A 448 -13.42 -25.12 -19.07
C LYS A 448 -13.40 -26.64 -18.93
N LYS A 449 -13.07 -27.16 -17.74
CA LYS A 449 -13.10 -28.59 -17.40
C LYS A 449 -14.52 -29.13 -17.14
N GLY A 450 -15.55 -28.30 -17.19
CA GLY A 450 -16.94 -28.70 -16.92
C GLY A 450 -17.27 -28.89 -15.42
N LEU A 451 -16.40 -28.52 -14.51
CA LEU A 451 -16.55 -28.60 -13.05
C LEU A 451 -17.26 -27.34 -12.52
N GLN A 452 -18.53 -27.19 -12.90
CA GLN A 452 -19.29 -25.95 -12.75
C GLN A 452 -19.47 -25.50 -11.31
N LYS A 453 -19.76 -26.43 -10.37
CA LYS A 453 -19.99 -26.08 -8.96
C LYS A 453 -18.74 -25.48 -8.34
N GLU A 454 -17.62 -26.11 -8.64
CA GLU A 454 -16.31 -25.66 -8.16
C GLU A 454 -15.91 -24.33 -8.82
N ALA A 455 -16.20 -24.16 -10.12
CA ALA A 455 -15.95 -22.91 -10.83
C ALA A 455 -16.72 -21.74 -10.22
N PHE A 456 -18.01 -21.92 -9.95
CA PHE A 456 -18.85 -20.87 -9.37
C PHE A 456 -18.46 -20.57 -7.92
N ALA A 457 -18.07 -21.58 -7.13
CA ALA A 457 -17.52 -21.37 -5.81
C ALA A 457 -16.20 -20.57 -5.83
N ALA A 458 -15.36 -20.80 -6.84
CA ALA A 458 -14.14 -20.02 -7.04
C ALA A 458 -14.46 -18.56 -7.39
N TYR A 459 -15.41 -18.29 -8.28
CA TYR A 459 -15.85 -16.92 -8.56
C TYR A 459 -16.48 -16.22 -7.35
N ASP A 460 -17.30 -16.93 -6.57
CA ASP A 460 -17.86 -16.37 -5.34
C ASP A 460 -16.74 -15.99 -4.35
N SER A 461 -15.71 -16.84 -4.20
CA SER A 461 -14.53 -16.54 -3.39
C SER A 461 -13.73 -15.35 -3.95
N CYS A 462 -13.56 -15.30 -5.28
CA CYS A 462 -12.91 -14.17 -5.95
C CYS A 462 -13.57 -12.84 -5.58
N LEU A 463 -14.90 -12.77 -5.68
CA LEU A 463 -15.68 -11.56 -5.42
C LEU A 463 -15.82 -11.25 -3.91
N GLN A 464 -15.60 -12.22 -3.02
CA GLN A 464 -15.47 -11.97 -1.59
C GLN A 464 -14.18 -11.22 -1.27
N TRP A 465 -13.08 -11.56 -1.93
CA TRP A 465 -11.79 -10.89 -1.76
C TRP A 465 -11.75 -9.52 -2.43
N LYS A 466 -12.31 -9.41 -3.63
CA LYS A 466 -12.38 -8.16 -4.38
C LYS A 466 -13.73 -8.04 -5.09
N SER A 467 -14.66 -7.37 -4.42
CA SER A 467 -16.06 -7.26 -4.87
C SER A 467 -16.25 -6.41 -6.14
N ASP A 468 -15.21 -5.73 -6.60
CA ASP A 468 -15.16 -4.91 -7.82
C ASP A 468 -14.25 -5.49 -8.90
N ASN A 469 -13.90 -6.79 -8.83
CA ASN A 469 -13.17 -7.46 -9.90
C ASN A 469 -14.06 -7.59 -11.15
N VAL A 470 -13.92 -6.61 -12.04
CA VAL A 470 -14.76 -6.45 -13.24
C VAL A 470 -14.64 -7.64 -14.18
N ILE A 471 -13.42 -8.18 -14.36
CA ILE A 471 -13.16 -9.33 -15.23
C ILE A 471 -13.88 -10.57 -14.69
N ALA A 472 -13.72 -10.84 -13.40
CA ALA A 472 -14.38 -11.98 -12.76
C ALA A 472 -15.91 -11.86 -12.82
N MET A 473 -16.46 -10.66 -12.57
CA MET A 473 -17.90 -10.41 -12.71
C MET A 473 -18.39 -10.70 -14.11
N ASN A 474 -17.68 -10.27 -15.15
CA ASN A 474 -18.04 -10.53 -16.53
C ASN A 474 -18.03 -12.03 -16.86
N ASN A 475 -16.93 -12.72 -16.53
CA ASN A 475 -16.78 -14.14 -16.83
C ASN A 475 -17.83 -14.98 -16.09
N TYR A 476 -18.04 -14.70 -14.82
CA TYR A 476 -19.05 -15.40 -14.02
C TYR A 476 -20.47 -15.15 -14.56
N ALA A 477 -20.83 -13.91 -14.87
CA ALA A 477 -22.13 -13.56 -15.44
C ALA A 477 -22.36 -14.26 -16.79
N TYR A 478 -21.36 -14.29 -17.65
CA TYR A 478 -21.40 -15.00 -18.93
C TYR A 478 -21.64 -16.51 -18.75
N TYR A 479 -20.87 -17.14 -17.83
CA TYR A 479 -21.04 -18.60 -17.62
C TYR A 479 -22.36 -18.97 -16.95
N LEU A 480 -22.94 -18.12 -16.12
CA LEU A 480 -24.28 -18.27 -15.59
C LEU A 480 -25.33 -18.20 -16.73
N SER A 481 -25.18 -17.21 -17.62
CA SER A 481 -26.12 -17.01 -18.74
C SER A 481 -26.14 -18.17 -19.73
N LEU A 482 -24.97 -18.73 -20.07
CA LEU A 482 -24.88 -19.90 -20.95
C LEU A 482 -25.69 -21.13 -20.46
N ARG A 483 -26.00 -21.15 -19.16
CA ARG A 483 -26.75 -22.26 -18.52
C ARG A 483 -28.16 -21.87 -18.09
N SER A 484 -28.58 -20.66 -18.40
CA SER A 484 -29.85 -20.09 -17.92
C SER A 484 -29.98 -20.20 -16.38
N GLN A 485 -28.86 -20.06 -15.64
CA GLN A 485 -28.83 -20.15 -14.21
C GLN A 485 -28.69 -18.75 -13.62
N ASP A 486 -29.51 -18.44 -12.62
CA ASP A 486 -29.46 -17.19 -11.84
C ASP A 486 -29.22 -15.94 -12.72
N LEU A 487 -30.05 -15.80 -13.77
CA LEU A 487 -29.92 -14.70 -14.75
C LEU A 487 -29.98 -13.34 -14.08
N GLN A 488 -30.77 -13.20 -13.01
CA GLN A 488 -30.83 -11.94 -12.23
C GLN A 488 -29.49 -11.57 -11.61
N LYS A 489 -28.77 -12.54 -11.01
CA LYS A 489 -27.41 -12.33 -10.49
C LYS A 489 -26.45 -11.99 -11.64
N ALA A 490 -26.56 -12.68 -12.75
CA ALA A 490 -25.75 -12.45 -13.94
C ALA A 490 -25.96 -11.02 -14.47
N GLU A 491 -27.22 -10.58 -14.60
CA GLU A 491 -27.56 -9.22 -15.05
C GLU A 491 -26.94 -8.15 -14.13
N GLN A 492 -27.11 -8.32 -12.80
CA GLN A 492 -26.57 -7.37 -11.83
C GLN A 492 -25.04 -7.24 -11.92
N MET A 493 -24.33 -8.35 -12.07
CA MET A 493 -22.87 -8.35 -12.23
C MET A 493 -22.46 -7.70 -13.54
N SER A 494 -23.04 -8.13 -14.65
CA SER A 494 -22.72 -7.61 -15.97
C SER A 494 -23.08 -6.13 -16.13
N TYR A 495 -24.17 -5.68 -15.48
CA TYR A 495 -24.48 -4.24 -15.44
C TYR A 495 -23.39 -3.41 -14.74
N LYS A 496 -22.76 -3.95 -13.68
CA LYS A 496 -21.61 -3.29 -13.03
C LYS A 496 -20.42 -3.22 -13.99
N THR A 497 -20.19 -4.26 -14.80
CA THR A 497 -19.05 -4.26 -15.75
C THR A 497 -19.20 -3.19 -16.82
N ILE A 498 -20.39 -3.06 -17.43
CA ILE A 498 -20.64 -2.01 -18.43
C ILE A 498 -20.66 -0.59 -17.84
N LYS A 499 -20.95 -0.45 -16.53
CA LYS A 499 -20.78 0.83 -15.84
C LYS A 499 -19.32 1.19 -15.60
N ALA A 500 -18.48 0.20 -15.27
CA ALA A 500 -17.07 0.40 -15.07
C ALA A 500 -16.35 0.74 -16.39
N GLU A 501 -16.67 0.00 -17.46
CA GLU A 501 -16.05 0.16 -18.77
C GLU A 501 -17.12 0.24 -19.89
N PRO A 502 -17.75 1.40 -20.09
CA PRO A 502 -18.91 1.55 -21.00
C PRO A 502 -18.61 1.30 -22.48
N LYS A 503 -17.34 1.28 -22.87
CA LYS A 503 -16.90 1.03 -24.25
C LYS A 503 -16.22 -0.30 -24.45
N ASN A 504 -16.24 -1.18 -23.45
CA ASN A 504 -15.67 -2.52 -23.59
C ASN A 504 -16.65 -3.41 -24.36
N GLY A 505 -16.29 -3.77 -25.61
CA GLY A 505 -17.13 -4.57 -26.49
C GLY A 505 -17.50 -5.94 -25.91
N THR A 506 -16.57 -6.59 -25.19
CA THR A 506 -16.81 -7.89 -24.54
C THR A 506 -17.82 -7.79 -23.41
N TYR A 507 -17.76 -6.74 -22.59
CA TYR A 507 -18.71 -6.55 -21.49
C TYR A 507 -20.11 -6.19 -22.00
N LEU A 508 -20.16 -5.37 -23.05
CA LEU A 508 -21.43 -5.04 -23.72
C LEU A 508 -22.07 -6.27 -24.36
N ASP A 509 -21.28 -7.17 -24.97
CA ASP A 509 -21.76 -8.44 -25.51
C ASP A 509 -22.32 -9.36 -24.42
N THR A 510 -21.57 -9.53 -23.31
CA THR A 510 -22.04 -10.34 -22.18
C THR A 510 -23.36 -9.82 -21.63
N TYR A 511 -23.52 -8.50 -21.49
CA TYR A 511 -24.78 -7.90 -21.03
C TYR A 511 -25.90 -8.11 -22.03
N ALA A 512 -25.64 -7.92 -23.33
CA ALA A 512 -26.59 -8.18 -24.40
C ALA A 512 -27.03 -9.65 -24.43
N TRP A 513 -26.09 -10.58 -24.24
CA TRP A 513 -26.38 -12.01 -24.20
C TRP A 513 -27.23 -12.40 -23.00
N ILE A 514 -27.00 -11.84 -21.83
CA ILE A 514 -27.85 -12.06 -20.64
C ILE A 514 -29.28 -11.58 -20.90
N LEU A 515 -29.46 -10.38 -21.45
CA LEU A 515 -30.77 -9.85 -21.83
C LEU A 515 -31.46 -10.72 -22.88
N PHE A 516 -30.70 -11.30 -23.82
CA PHE A 516 -31.20 -12.28 -24.78
C PHE A 516 -31.71 -13.55 -24.11
N MET A 517 -30.97 -14.04 -23.10
CA MET A 517 -31.38 -15.23 -22.34
C MET A 517 -32.59 -14.97 -21.44
N GLU A 518 -32.84 -13.71 -21.08
CA GLU A 518 -34.05 -13.23 -20.40
C GLU A 518 -35.23 -12.93 -21.37
N GLU A 519 -35.08 -13.23 -22.66
CA GLU A 519 -36.05 -12.97 -23.74
C GLU A 519 -36.33 -11.47 -23.98
N ARG A 520 -35.48 -10.57 -23.48
CA ARG A 520 -35.53 -9.10 -23.65
C ARG A 520 -34.81 -8.69 -24.93
N TYR A 521 -35.24 -9.22 -26.06
CA TYR A 521 -34.52 -9.14 -27.34
C TYR A 521 -34.32 -7.72 -27.84
N HIS A 522 -35.26 -6.81 -27.62
CA HIS A 522 -35.15 -5.42 -28.05
C HIS A 522 -34.04 -4.66 -27.27
N GLU A 523 -33.95 -4.92 -25.97
CA GLU A 523 -32.91 -4.33 -25.14
C GLU A 523 -31.55 -4.96 -25.48
N ALA A 524 -31.49 -6.28 -25.63
CA ALA A 524 -30.28 -6.99 -26.07
C ALA A 524 -29.70 -6.38 -27.36
N LYS A 525 -30.58 -6.01 -28.31
CA LYS A 525 -30.13 -5.36 -29.55
C LYS A 525 -29.42 -4.03 -29.34
N ILE A 526 -29.88 -3.22 -28.40
CA ILE A 526 -29.23 -1.92 -28.09
C ILE A 526 -27.78 -2.11 -27.65
N TYR A 527 -27.53 -3.12 -26.82
CA TYR A 527 -26.19 -3.35 -26.27
C TYR A 527 -25.28 -4.11 -27.24
N ILE A 528 -25.82 -5.06 -28.02
CA ILE A 528 -25.02 -5.75 -29.05
C ILE A 528 -24.57 -4.80 -30.15
N ASP A 529 -25.40 -3.81 -30.52
CA ASP A 529 -25.02 -2.78 -31.49
C ASP A 529 -23.85 -1.94 -30.96
N GLN A 530 -23.87 -1.61 -29.67
CA GLN A 530 -22.75 -0.93 -29.01
C GLN A 530 -21.51 -1.83 -28.93
N ALA A 531 -21.69 -3.13 -28.61
CA ALA A 531 -20.60 -4.09 -28.58
C ALA A 531 -19.85 -4.14 -29.92
N ILE A 532 -20.59 -4.31 -31.03
CA ILE A 532 -20.03 -4.38 -32.39
C ILE A 532 -19.23 -3.08 -32.71
N ASN A 533 -19.75 -1.92 -32.34
CA ASN A 533 -19.10 -0.64 -32.61
C ASN A 533 -17.82 -0.41 -31.78
N ASN A 534 -17.61 -1.18 -30.72
CA ASN A 534 -16.47 -1.10 -29.82
C ASN A 534 -15.58 -2.37 -29.87
N LEU A 535 -15.71 -3.22 -30.89
CA LEU A 535 -14.88 -4.40 -31.04
C LEU A 535 -13.41 -4.02 -31.28
N ASP A 536 -12.52 -4.70 -30.60
CA ASP A 536 -11.09 -4.65 -30.87
C ASP A 536 -10.78 -5.56 -32.09
N SER A 537 -10.34 -4.96 -33.18
CA SER A 537 -10.01 -5.68 -34.41
C SER A 537 -8.82 -6.64 -34.28
N THR A 538 -8.05 -6.55 -33.20
CA THR A 538 -6.90 -7.44 -32.93
C THR A 538 -7.31 -8.73 -32.25
N GLN A 539 -8.56 -8.83 -31.77
CA GLN A 539 -9.08 -9.97 -31.04
C GLN A 539 -10.01 -10.86 -31.92
N ASN A 540 -10.19 -12.10 -31.48
CA ASN A 540 -11.17 -12.99 -32.11
C ASN A 540 -12.58 -12.61 -31.62
N ASN A 541 -13.35 -11.95 -32.49
CA ASN A 541 -14.69 -11.46 -32.19
C ASN A 541 -15.82 -12.40 -32.66
N ASN A 542 -15.51 -13.62 -33.07
CA ASN A 542 -16.49 -14.54 -33.70
C ASN A 542 -17.71 -14.79 -32.82
N THR A 543 -17.55 -14.92 -31.52
CA THR A 543 -18.67 -15.12 -30.58
C THR A 543 -19.61 -13.92 -30.54
N VAL A 544 -19.06 -12.70 -30.42
CA VAL A 544 -19.86 -11.47 -30.40
C VAL A 544 -20.64 -11.29 -31.69
N ILE A 545 -20.01 -11.59 -32.83
CA ILE A 545 -20.66 -11.53 -34.16
C ILE A 545 -21.77 -12.60 -34.29
N GLU A 546 -21.57 -13.81 -33.75
CA GLU A 546 -22.62 -14.84 -33.71
C GLU A 546 -23.79 -14.44 -32.83
N HIS A 547 -23.51 -13.91 -31.60
CA HIS A 547 -24.53 -13.37 -30.69
C HIS A 547 -25.35 -12.27 -31.36
N ALA A 548 -24.69 -11.38 -32.12
CA ALA A 548 -25.39 -10.37 -32.91
C ALA A 548 -26.38 -11.00 -33.89
N GLY A 549 -25.97 -12.02 -34.61
CA GLY A 549 -26.87 -12.78 -35.50
C GLY A 549 -28.08 -13.35 -34.76
N ASP A 550 -27.85 -13.96 -33.60
CA ASP A 550 -28.90 -14.56 -32.76
C ASP A 550 -29.89 -13.50 -32.25
N ILE A 551 -29.39 -12.39 -31.74
CA ILE A 551 -30.19 -11.27 -31.22
C ILE A 551 -31.00 -10.62 -32.36
N TYR A 552 -30.40 -10.39 -33.52
CA TYR A 552 -31.10 -9.83 -34.68
C TYR A 552 -32.22 -10.78 -35.20
N ALA A 553 -31.97 -12.08 -35.23
CA ALA A 553 -32.97 -13.06 -35.63
C ALA A 553 -34.20 -13.06 -34.72
N MET A 554 -33.99 -12.98 -33.40
CA MET A 554 -35.08 -12.92 -32.43
C MET A 554 -35.81 -11.57 -32.43
N ASN A 555 -35.21 -10.51 -32.99
CA ASN A 555 -35.89 -9.25 -33.30
C ASN A 555 -36.60 -9.23 -34.66
N GLY A 556 -36.68 -10.36 -35.37
CA GLY A 556 -37.32 -10.47 -36.69
C GLY A 556 -36.50 -9.87 -37.84
N LEU A 557 -35.25 -9.53 -37.62
CA LEU A 557 -34.36 -8.91 -38.59
C LEU A 557 -33.50 -9.96 -39.31
N THR A 558 -34.15 -10.88 -39.99
CA THR A 558 -33.55 -12.11 -40.55
C THR A 558 -32.42 -11.82 -41.53
N GLU A 559 -32.55 -10.81 -42.39
CA GLU A 559 -31.50 -10.48 -43.38
C GLU A 559 -30.19 -10.02 -42.68
N GLN A 560 -30.31 -9.19 -41.67
CA GLN A 560 -29.16 -8.75 -40.90
C GLN A 560 -28.56 -9.90 -40.08
N ALA A 561 -29.40 -10.74 -39.50
CA ALA A 561 -28.96 -11.94 -38.78
C ALA A 561 -28.11 -12.85 -39.68
N LEU A 562 -28.58 -13.13 -40.89
CA LEU A 562 -27.83 -13.91 -41.88
C LEU A 562 -26.48 -13.28 -42.25
N LYS A 563 -26.42 -11.96 -42.33
CA LYS A 563 -25.15 -11.23 -42.59
C LYS A 563 -24.15 -11.46 -41.44
N TYR A 564 -24.57 -11.33 -40.19
CA TYR A 564 -23.69 -11.54 -39.02
C TYR A 564 -23.27 -13.01 -38.91
N TRP A 565 -24.19 -13.96 -39.02
CA TRP A 565 -23.86 -15.39 -39.01
C TRP A 565 -22.87 -15.76 -40.10
N LYS A 566 -23.05 -15.22 -41.32
CA LYS A 566 -22.12 -15.43 -42.42
C LYS A 566 -20.75 -14.80 -42.11
N GLN A 567 -20.71 -13.60 -41.55
CA GLN A 567 -19.47 -12.94 -41.15
C GLN A 567 -18.69 -13.76 -40.12
N SER A 568 -19.36 -14.29 -39.09
CA SER A 568 -18.76 -15.18 -38.09
C SER A 568 -18.25 -16.49 -38.74
N TYR A 569 -19.04 -17.06 -39.65
CA TYR A 569 -18.65 -18.27 -40.37
C TYR A 569 -17.43 -18.07 -41.26
N ASP A 570 -17.40 -16.97 -42.02
CA ASP A 570 -16.30 -16.63 -42.93
C ASP A 570 -15.01 -16.28 -42.14
N ALA A 571 -15.15 -15.76 -40.91
CA ALA A 571 -14.06 -15.50 -40.00
C ALA A 571 -13.53 -16.75 -39.26
N GLY A 572 -14.05 -17.93 -39.58
CA GLY A 572 -13.52 -19.20 -39.10
C GLY A 572 -14.37 -19.94 -38.06
N ASN A 573 -15.51 -19.40 -37.63
CA ASN A 573 -16.45 -20.14 -36.77
C ASN A 573 -17.23 -21.18 -37.60
N LYS A 574 -16.72 -22.40 -37.67
CA LYS A 574 -17.31 -23.52 -38.47
C LYS A 574 -18.10 -24.48 -37.58
N SER A 575 -18.85 -23.95 -36.61
CA SER A 575 -19.69 -24.79 -35.75
C SER A 575 -20.91 -25.36 -36.50
N ASP A 576 -21.28 -26.60 -36.24
CA ASP A 576 -22.51 -27.24 -36.78
C ASP A 576 -23.76 -26.41 -36.49
N MET A 577 -23.77 -25.72 -35.33
CA MET A 577 -24.86 -24.85 -34.91
C MET A 577 -25.00 -23.65 -35.85
N LEU A 578 -23.88 -22.98 -36.14
CA LEU A 578 -23.87 -21.81 -37.01
C LEU A 578 -24.25 -22.19 -38.45
N GLU A 579 -23.77 -23.33 -38.96
CA GLU A 579 -24.17 -23.87 -40.26
C GLU A 579 -25.68 -24.15 -40.34
N LEU A 580 -26.24 -24.68 -39.25
CA LEU A 580 -27.68 -24.97 -39.17
C LEU A 580 -28.50 -23.66 -39.13
N LYS A 581 -28.06 -22.63 -38.36
CA LYS A 581 -28.71 -21.31 -38.34
C LYS A 581 -28.70 -20.65 -39.72
N LEU A 582 -27.60 -20.74 -40.45
CA LEU A 582 -27.47 -20.23 -41.84
C LEU A 582 -28.39 -20.95 -42.80
N ARG A 583 -28.49 -22.30 -42.71
CA ARG A 583 -29.34 -23.13 -43.58
C ARG A 583 -30.83 -22.93 -43.32
N GLU A 584 -31.20 -22.94 -42.03
CA GLU A 584 -32.61 -22.83 -41.61
C GLU A 584 -33.10 -21.37 -41.59
N LYS A 585 -32.18 -20.41 -41.70
CA LYS A 585 -32.41 -18.94 -41.69
C LYS A 585 -33.17 -18.44 -40.45
N ARG A 586 -32.91 -19.08 -39.30
CA ARG A 586 -33.52 -18.73 -38.00
C ARG A 586 -32.63 -19.09 -36.85
N TYR A 587 -32.88 -18.50 -35.69
CA TYR A 587 -32.25 -18.90 -34.45
C TYR A 587 -32.59 -20.36 -34.09
N ILE A 588 -31.59 -21.08 -33.63
CA ILE A 588 -31.73 -22.47 -33.17
C ILE A 588 -31.02 -22.57 -31.81
N SER A 589 -31.76 -22.95 -30.76
CA SER A 589 -31.19 -23.18 -29.45
C SER A 589 -30.54 -24.56 -29.34
N GLU A 590 -29.53 -24.71 -28.46
CA GLU A 590 -28.91 -26.01 -28.17
C GLU A 590 -29.92 -27.09 -27.73
N GLU A 591 -30.96 -26.70 -26.97
CA GLU A 591 -32.02 -27.63 -26.57
C GLU A 591 -32.80 -28.18 -27.74
N SER A 592 -33.07 -27.35 -28.75
CA SER A 592 -33.78 -27.79 -29.95
C SER A 592 -32.98 -28.78 -30.78
N LEU A 593 -31.65 -28.66 -30.74
CA LEU A 593 -30.72 -29.57 -31.39
C LEU A 593 -30.67 -30.93 -30.67
N LYS A 594 -30.55 -30.93 -29.34
CA LYS A 594 -30.56 -32.16 -28.52
C LYS A 594 -31.85 -32.94 -28.63
N LYS A 595 -33.00 -32.26 -28.79
CA LYS A 595 -34.31 -32.90 -29.04
C LYS A 595 -34.40 -33.56 -30.44
N LYS A 596 -33.72 -33.02 -31.48
CA LYS A 596 -33.68 -33.58 -32.83
C LYS A 596 -32.71 -34.75 -32.99
N THR A 597 -31.64 -34.79 -32.20
CA THR A 597 -30.58 -35.82 -32.26
C THR A 597 -30.85 -37.02 -31.35
N GLN A 598 -31.86 -36.98 -30.45
CA GLN A 598 -32.29 -38.18 -29.75
C GLN A 598 -33.02 -39.11 -30.76
N PRO A 599 -32.43 -40.28 -31.11
CA PRO A 599 -33.10 -41.20 -32.02
C PRO A 599 -34.39 -41.67 -31.34
N ALA A 600 -35.40 -41.90 -32.16
CA ALA A 600 -36.72 -42.46 -31.81
C ALA A 600 -36.59 -43.89 -31.24
N VAL A 601 -35.86 -44.09 -30.16
CA VAL A 601 -35.62 -45.37 -29.49
C VAL A 601 -36.88 -45.89 -28.78
N ASN A 602 -37.89 -45.03 -28.60
CA ASN A 602 -39.11 -45.44 -27.89
C ASN A 602 -40.23 -46.02 -28.78
N LYS A 603 -40.16 -45.97 -30.13
CA LYS A 603 -41.14 -46.63 -30.98
C LYS A 603 -40.82 -48.10 -31.26
N SER A 604 -39.54 -48.49 -31.20
CA SER A 604 -39.17 -49.91 -31.47
C SER A 604 -39.36 -50.81 -30.24
N LYS A 605 -39.34 -50.31 -29.00
CA LYS A 605 -39.64 -51.14 -27.83
C LYS A 605 -41.10 -51.39 -27.58
N ALA A 606 -41.99 -50.55 -28.08
CA ALA A 606 -43.47 -50.79 -28.04
C ALA A 606 -43.92 -51.83 -29.05
N VAL A 607 -43.29 -51.88 -30.22
CA VAL A 607 -43.63 -52.89 -31.27
C VAL A 607 -43.09 -54.26 -30.89
N LEU A 608 -41.95 -54.35 -30.21
CA LEU A 608 -41.42 -55.65 -29.77
C LEU A 608 -42.11 -56.20 -28.49
N ARG A 609 -42.75 -55.35 -27.69
CA ARG A 609 -43.57 -55.82 -26.55
C ARG A 609 -44.94 -56.37 -26.99
N ASN A 610 -45.53 -55.88 -28.09
CA ASN A 610 -46.78 -56.37 -28.62
C ASN A 610 -46.63 -57.67 -29.43
N LYS A 611 -45.47 -57.96 -30.03
CA LYS A 611 -45.19 -59.24 -30.68
C LYS A 611 -44.91 -60.38 -29.70
N LYS A 612 -44.47 -60.10 -28.44
CA LYS A 612 -44.30 -61.16 -27.43
C LYS A 612 -45.55 -61.50 -26.64
N LYS A 613 -46.61 -60.69 -26.69
CA LYS A 613 -47.91 -61.04 -26.06
C LYS A 613 -48.82 -61.87 -26.92
N ASN A 614 -48.67 -61.92 -28.26
CA ASN A 614 -49.50 -62.69 -29.16
C ASN A 614 -48.91 -64.06 -29.58
N GLY A 615 -47.71 -64.42 -29.03
CA GLY A 615 -47.05 -65.72 -29.29
C GLY A 615 -47.21 -66.77 -28.17
N LYS A 616 -48.06 -66.54 -27.17
CA LYS A 616 -48.39 -67.54 -26.13
C LYS A 616 -49.87 -67.87 -26.01
N LYS A 617 -50.54 -67.99 -27.17
CA LYS A 617 -51.84 -68.64 -27.26
C LYS A 617 -51.86 -69.38 -28.59
N LYS A 618 -51.25 -70.52 -28.61
CA LYS A 618 -51.62 -71.77 -29.37
C LYS A 618 -50.81 -72.91 -28.74
#